data_c30878f8043c6bbd7be9b63e24c26030
#
_entry.id   c30878f8043c6bbd7be9b63e24c26030
#
_cell.length_a   1.000
_cell.length_b   1.000
_cell.length_c   1.000
_cell.angle_alpha   90.00
_cell.angle_beta   90.00
_cell.angle_gamma   90.00
#
_symmetry.space_group_name_H-M   'P 1'
#
loop_
_entity.id
_entity.type
_entity.pdbx_description
1 polymer ?
#
loop_
_entity_poly.entity_id
_entity_poly.type
_entity_poly.pdbx_seq_one_letter_code
_entity_poly.pdbx_strand_id
1 'polypeptide(L)'
;AITIFLSRFGGSLWFCMIVAILCIVHMDGKPIMDIRRALKEGVDWNTLFAIGGFMMLGNYVSSEDSGIMGWLSQVFKPILGGIDNIFVLMLIVCLITIIVSNFFSNMMTVIIFGSVVGPFVANFTNINPVVIMTALVFCAWNAYLTVAANGTAPILLGYEGIDTKFIWTKGIIITIVYAVVAALLFACMAMIL
;
A
#
# COMPACT_ATOMS: atom_id res chain seq x y z
N ALA A 1 -11.57 15.42 12.22
CA ALA A 1 -11.27 16.44 13.26
C ALA A 1 -10.49 15.83 14.43
N ILE A 2 -10.95 14.75 15.06
CA ILE A 2 -10.28 14.11 16.22
C ILE A 2 -8.87 13.59 15.83
N THR A 3 -8.73 12.98 14.66
CA THR A 3 -7.44 12.44 14.18
C THR A 3 -6.38 13.54 13.97
N ILE A 4 -6.80 14.68 13.41
CA ILE A 4 -5.91 15.84 13.20
C ILE A 4 -5.53 16.49 14.53
N PHE A 5 -6.47 16.57 15.48
CA PHE A 5 -6.21 17.06 16.82
C PHE A 5 -5.22 16.15 17.57
N LEU A 6 -5.43 14.84 17.52
CA LEU A 6 -4.54 13.86 18.15
C LEU A 6 -3.13 13.82 17.53
N SER A 7 -3.01 14.01 16.21
CA SER A 7 -1.70 14.04 15.55
C SER A 7 -0.86 15.26 15.98
N ARG A 8 -1.50 16.39 16.25
CA ARG A 8 -0.82 17.61 16.67
C ARG A 8 -0.27 17.53 18.10
N PHE A 9 -0.83 16.66 18.95
CA PHE A 9 -0.40 16.42 20.34
C PHE A 9 0.37 15.10 20.52
N GLY A 10 0.95 14.54 19.46
CA GLY A 10 1.66 13.27 19.52
C GLY A 10 0.70 12.09 19.64
N GLY A 11 -0.04 11.79 18.57
CA GLY A 11 -1.11 10.78 18.54
C GLY A 11 -0.70 9.41 19.08
N SER A 12 0.58 9.05 18.98
CA SER A 12 1.13 7.84 19.58
C SER A 12 1.10 7.87 21.13
N LEU A 13 1.36 9.03 21.76
CA LEU A 13 1.31 9.17 23.21
C LEU A 13 -0.10 9.00 23.75
N TRP A 14 -1.10 9.60 23.08
CA TRP A 14 -2.50 9.43 23.47
C TRP A 14 -2.96 7.99 23.34
N PHE A 15 -2.55 7.29 22.28
CA PHE A 15 -2.82 5.88 22.12
C PHE A 15 -2.22 5.05 23.27
N CYS A 16 -0.95 5.28 23.61
CA CYS A 16 -0.29 4.62 24.73
C CYS A 16 -0.99 4.93 26.07
N MET A 17 -1.44 6.16 26.28
CA MET A 17 -2.18 6.56 27.49
C MET A 17 -3.53 5.82 27.57
N ILE A 18 -4.28 5.75 26.49
CA ILE A 18 -5.55 5.00 26.46
C ILE A 18 -5.32 3.53 26.78
N VAL A 19 -4.32 2.91 26.15
CA VAL A 19 -3.96 1.52 26.42
C VAL A 19 -3.57 1.32 27.90
N ALA A 20 -2.76 2.21 28.45
CA ALA A 20 -2.37 2.16 29.86
C ALA A 20 -3.58 2.27 30.80
N ILE A 21 -4.51 3.20 30.51
CA ILE A 21 -5.75 3.35 31.30
C ILE A 21 -6.57 2.08 31.25
N LEU A 22 -6.75 1.47 30.07
CA LEU A 22 -7.51 0.22 29.91
C LEU A 22 -6.87 -0.96 30.66
N CYS A 23 -5.55 -0.97 30.83
CA CYS A 23 -4.84 -1.98 31.61
C CYS A 23 -4.97 -1.78 33.13
N ILE A 24 -5.12 -0.52 33.59
CA ILE A 24 -5.21 -0.15 35.01
C ILE A 24 -6.64 -0.26 35.51
N VAL A 25 -7.62 0.11 34.69
CA VAL A 25 -9.03 0.10 35.10
C VAL A 25 -9.54 -1.35 35.15
N HIS A 26 -10.12 -1.71 36.30
CA HIS A 26 -10.70 -3.02 36.57
C HIS A 26 -12.23 -2.96 36.55
N MET A 27 -12.84 -3.89 35.86
CA MET A 27 -14.28 -4.17 35.93
C MET A 27 -14.47 -5.62 36.38
N ASP A 28 -15.34 -5.85 37.37
CA ASP A 28 -15.60 -7.17 37.95
C ASP A 28 -14.32 -7.92 38.42
N GLY A 29 -13.34 -7.16 38.97
CA GLY A 29 -12.08 -7.73 39.49
C GLY A 29 -11.06 -8.13 38.44
N LYS A 30 -11.29 -7.83 37.16
CA LYS A 30 -10.38 -8.08 36.05
C LYS A 30 -10.05 -6.76 35.33
N PRO A 31 -8.79 -6.60 34.84
CA PRO A 31 -8.46 -5.45 34.01
C PRO A 31 -9.29 -5.49 32.72
N ILE A 32 -9.74 -4.33 32.26
CA ILE A 32 -10.50 -4.21 30.99
C ILE A 32 -9.67 -4.77 29.84
N MET A 33 -8.36 -4.56 29.89
CA MET A 33 -7.43 -5.06 28.88
C MET A 33 -6.22 -5.73 29.54
N ASP A 34 -6.03 -7.02 29.25
CA ASP A 34 -4.79 -7.73 29.60
C ASP A 34 -3.78 -7.53 28.48
N ILE A 35 -2.73 -6.74 28.76
CA ILE A 35 -1.67 -6.41 27.81
C ILE A 35 -0.94 -7.63 27.27
N ARG A 36 -0.71 -8.65 28.11
CA ARG A 36 -0.02 -9.88 27.70
C ARG A 36 -0.85 -10.66 26.67
N ARG A 37 -2.14 -10.76 26.94
CA ARG A 37 -3.09 -11.41 26.03
C ARG A 37 -3.25 -10.61 24.75
N ALA A 38 -3.41 -9.29 24.83
CA ALA A 38 -3.51 -8.41 23.68
C ALA A 38 -2.29 -8.49 22.76
N LEU A 39 -1.07 -8.53 23.33
CA LEU A 39 0.16 -8.67 22.55
C LEU A 39 0.33 -10.07 21.95
N LYS A 40 -0.14 -11.11 22.63
CA LYS A 40 0.01 -12.49 22.17
C LYS A 40 -1.03 -12.88 21.11
N GLU A 41 -2.27 -12.47 21.30
CA GLU A 41 -3.42 -12.89 20.48
C GLU A 41 -3.89 -11.81 19.50
N GLY A 42 -3.67 -10.51 19.82
CA GLY A 42 -4.16 -9.37 19.04
C GLY A 42 -3.14 -8.77 18.08
N VAL A 43 -1.85 -9.11 18.23
CA VAL A 43 -0.78 -8.57 17.36
C VAL A 43 -0.31 -9.65 16.41
N ASP A 44 -0.46 -9.40 15.12
CA ASP A 44 0.21 -10.23 14.10
C ASP A 44 1.69 -9.81 13.97
N TRP A 45 2.52 -10.47 14.77
CA TRP A 45 3.97 -10.23 14.82
C TRP A 45 4.64 -10.49 13.48
N ASN A 46 4.17 -11.48 12.70
CA ASN A 46 4.75 -11.80 11.40
C ASN A 46 4.58 -10.63 10.44
N THR A 47 3.37 -10.08 10.37
CA THR A 47 3.08 -8.89 9.56
C THR A 47 3.89 -7.68 10.05
N LEU A 48 4.00 -7.47 11.36
CA LEU A 48 4.72 -6.34 11.93
C LEU A 48 6.23 -6.39 11.62
N PHE A 49 6.87 -7.57 11.79
CA PHE A 49 8.27 -7.76 11.42
C PHE A 49 8.50 -7.67 9.92
N ALA A 50 7.57 -8.19 9.10
CA ALA A 50 7.64 -8.05 7.66
C ALA A 50 7.59 -6.58 7.22
N ILE A 51 6.67 -5.79 7.78
CA ILE A 51 6.57 -4.35 7.52
C ILE A 51 7.89 -3.65 7.87
N GLY A 52 8.41 -3.90 9.08
CA GLY A 52 9.68 -3.32 9.52
C GLY A 52 10.84 -3.68 8.59
N GLY A 53 10.97 -4.95 8.22
CA GLY A 53 11.99 -5.42 7.29
C GLY A 53 11.89 -4.77 5.90
N PHE A 54 10.69 -4.68 5.34
CA PHE A 54 10.49 -4.02 4.04
C PHE A 54 10.72 -2.51 4.10
N MET A 55 10.37 -1.84 5.19
CA MET A 55 10.70 -0.43 5.36
C MET A 55 12.21 -0.20 5.42
N MET A 56 12.96 -1.07 6.12
CA MET A 56 14.42 -0.99 6.16
C MET A 56 15.03 -1.24 4.78
N LEU A 57 14.56 -2.26 4.05
CA LEU A 57 14.98 -2.53 2.68
C LEU A 57 14.65 -1.37 1.75
N GLY A 58 13.44 -0.81 1.84
CA GLY A 58 13.04 0.34 1.04
C GLY A 58 13.90 1.57 1.30
N ASN A 59 14.22 1.87 2.55
CA ASN A 59 15.12 2.95 2.91
C ASN A 59 16.55 2.71 2.37
N TYR A 60 17.04 1.48 2.45
CA TYR A 60 18.37 1.13 1.89
C TYR A 60 18.37 1.27 0.37
N VAL A 61 17.37 0.73 -0.33
CA VAL A 61 17.23 0.84 -1.79
C VAL A 61 17.18 2.31 -2.23
N SER A 62 16.51 3.17 -1.45
CA SER A 62 16.38 4.60 -1.75
C SER A 62 17.62 5.43 -1.35
N SER A 63 18.57 4.85 -0.60
CA SER A 63 19.80 5.54 -0.23
C SER A 63 20.76 5.67 -1.41
N GLU A 64 21.55 6.74 -1.43
CA GLU A 64 22.59 6.96 -2.46
C GLU A 64 23.65 5.87 -2.41
N ASP A 65 23.97 5.37 -1.22
CA ASP A 65 24.99 4.34 -0.99
C ASP A 65 24.67 2.99 -1.65
N SER A 66 23.38 2.69 -1.84
CA SER A 66 22.96 1.42 -2.47
C SER A 66 23.26 1.37 -3.97
N GLY A 67 23.30 2.50 -4.63
CA GLY A 67 23.40 2.61 -6.09
C GLY A 67 22.18 2.09 -6.86
N ILE A 68 21.20 1.50 -6.15
CA ILE A 68 20.01 0.85 -6.76
C ILE A 68 19.15 1.89 -7.48
N MET A 69 18.94 3.06 -6.88
CA MET A 69 18.18 4.14 -7.52
C MET A 69 18.84 4.63 -8.79
N GLY A 70 20.18 4.70 -8.82
CA GLY A 70 20.95 5.02 -10.03
C GLY A 70 20.77 3.97 -11.12
N TRP A 71 20.84 2.70 -10.76
CA TRP A 71 20.61 1.59 -11.68
C TRP A 71 19.16 1.58 -12.21
N LEU A 72 18.16 1.73 -11.34
CA LEU A 72 16.76 1.84 -11.74
C LEU A 72 16.55 3.01 -12.70
N SER A 73 17.18 4.15 -12.44
CA SER A 73 17.10 5.32 -13.32
C SER A 73 17.67 5.01 -14.71
N GLN A 74 18.77 4.28 -14.81
CA GLN A 74 19.33 3.88 -16.10
C GLN A 74 18.41 2.91 -16.88
N VAL A 75 17.78 1.97 -16.18
CA VAL A 75 16.87 0.99 -16.80
C VAL A 75 15.54 1.63 -17.21
N PHE A 76 14.97 2.46 -16.36
CA PHE A 76 13.62 3.02 -16.57
C PHE A 76 13.63 4.35 -17.34
N LYS A 77 14.75 5.11 -17.32
CA LYS A 77 14.85 6.37 -18.06
C LYS A 77 14.53 6.24 -19.54
N PRO A 78 15.01 5.25 -20.30
CA PRO A 78 14.65 5.10 -21.71
C PRO A 78 13.18 4.71 -21.91
N ILE A 79 12.56 4.04 -20.93
CA ILE A 79 11.16 3.60 -21.00
C ILE A 79 10.21 4.75 -20.62
N LEU A 80 10.52 5.44 -19.52
CA LEU A 80 9.66 6.51 -18.98
C LEU A 80 10.00 7.89 -19.56
N GLY A 81 11.27 8.12 -19.96
CA GLY A 81 11.75 9.41 -20.49
C GLY A 81 11.25 9.75 -21.89
N GLY A 82 10.59 8.81 -22.56
CA GLY A 82 9.85 9.07 -23.81
C GLY A 82 8.35 9.27 -23.60
N ILE A 83 7.87 9.26 -22.33
CA ILE A 83 6.45 9.41 -22.02
C ILE A 83 6.19 10.83 -21.53
N ASP A 84 5.96 11.74 -22.47
CA ASP A 84 5.55 13.13 -22.15
C ASP A 84 4.13 13.22 -21.64
N ASN A 85 3.34 12.17 -21.81
CA ASN A 85 1.92 12.15 -21.45
C ASN A 85 1.72 11.63 -20.03
N ILE A 86 1.35 12.51 -19.11
CA ILE A 86 1.07 12.20 -17.70
C ILE A 86 0.03 11.07 -17.54
N PHE A 87 -0.99 11.04 -18.40
CA PHE A 87 -1.99 9.97 -18.36
C PHE A 87 -1.38 8.59 -18.65
N VAL A 88 -0.54 8.50 -19.67
CA VAL A 88 0.13 7.23 -20.04
C VAL A 88 1.07 6.78 -18.92
N LEU A 89 1.80 7.70 -18.32
CA LEU A 89 2.65 7.42 -17.17
C LEU A 89 1.83 6.88 -15.99
N MET A 90 0.75 7.58 -15.62
CA MET A 90 -0.12 7.14 -14.52
C MET A 90 -0.78 5.79 -14.82
N LEU A 91 -1.16 5.54 -16.07
CA LEU A 91 -1.71 4.25 -16.50
C LEU A 91 -0.71 3.11 -16.29
N ILE A 92 0.55 3.32 -16.65
CA ILE A 92 1.61 2.32 -16.44
C ILE A 92 1.83 2.06 -14.94
N VAL A 93 1.96 3.12 -14.16
CA VAL A 93 2.12 3.01 -12.69
C VAL A 93 0.94 2.26 -12.06
N CYS A 94 -0.29 2.63 -12.41
CA CYS A 94 -1.49 1.98 -11.90
C CYS A 94 -1.55 0.49 -12.30
N LEU A 95 -1.32 0.17 -13.58
CA LEU A 95 -1.35 -1.21 -14.08
C LEU A 95 -0.31 -2.09 -13.40
N ILE A 96 0.95 -1.64 -13.32
CA ILE A 96 2.02 -2.40 -12.66
C ILE A 96 1.66 -2.62 -11.19
N THR A 97 1.18 -1.60 -10.49
CA THR A 97 0.79 -1.71 -9.08
C THR A 97 -0.32 -2.74 -8.89
N ILE A 98 -1.37 -2.71 -9.70
CA ILE A 98 -2.47 -3.67 -9.61
C ILE A 98 -1.98 -5.09 -9.92
N ILE A 99 -1.17 -5.27 -10.96
CA ILE A 99 -0.63 -6.59 -11.33
C ILE A 99 0.19 -7.15 -10.17
N VAL A 100 1.14 -6.37 -9.64
CA VAL A 100 2.00 -6.81 -8.53
C VAL A 100 1.18 -7.10 -7.29
N SER A 101 0.17 -6.29 -6.97
CA SER A 101 -0.68 -6.50 -5.80
C SER A 101 -1.53 -7.78 -5.88
N ASN A 102 -1.80 -8.28 -7.07
CA ASN A 102 -2.47 -9.58 -7.22
C ASN A 102 -1.57 -10.77 -6.87
N PHE A 103 -0.24 -10.62 -6.92
CA PHE A 103 0.72 -11.68 -6.54
C PHE A 103 1.27 -11.50 -5.13
N PHE A 104 1.30 -10.28 -4.64
CA PHE A 104 1.72 -9.93 -3.29
C PHE A 104 0.55 -9.31 -2.54
N SER A 105 0.54 -9.37 -1.21
CA SER A 105 -0.52 -8.71 -0.46
C SER A 105 -0.55 -7.20 -0.74
N ASN A 106 -1.73 -6.60 -0.68
CA ASN A 106 -1.92 -5.16 -0.89
C ASN A 106 -0.96 -4.33 -0.01
N MET A 107 -0.82 -4.71 1.25
CA MET A 107 0.05 -4.05 2.22
C MET A 107 1.51 -4.09 1.77
N MET A 108 2.00 -5.27 1.36
CA MET A 108 3.37 -5.46 0.87
C MET A 108 3.64 -4.64 -0.39
N THR A 109 2.69 -4.64 -1.33
CA THR A 109 2.80 -3.85 -2.55
C THR A 109 2.93 -2.37 -2.24
N VAL A 110 2.08 -1.83 -1.34
CA VAL A 110 2.16 -0.41 -0.94
C VAL A 110 3.49 -0.08 -0.28
N ILE A 111 4.02 -0.96 0.57
CA ILE A 111 5.30 -0.71 1.26
C ILE A 111 6.46 -0.74 0.27
N ILE A 112 6.55 -1.78 -0.57
CA ILE A 112 7.63 -1.93 -1.55
C ILE A 112 7.56 -0.81 -2.60
N PHE A 113 6.41 -0.61 -3.20
CA PHE A 113 6.24 0.40 -4.25
C PHE A 113 6.33 1.83 -3.69
N GLY A 114 5.79 2.05 -2.49
CA GLY A 114 5.88 3.34 -1.83
C GLY A 114 7.29 3.74 -1.47
N SER A 115 8.12 2.79 -1.04
CA SER A 115 9.52 3.10 -0.68
C SER A 115 10.48 3.14 -1.86
N VAL A 116 10.17 2.48 -2.98
CA VAL A 116 11.06 2.40 -4.14
C VAL A 116 10.50 3.15 -5.35
N VAL A 117 9.31 2.76 -5.80
CA VAL A 117 8.72 3.30 -7.04
C VAL A 117 8.21 4.72 -6.86
N GLY A 118 7.58 5.01 -5.71
CA GLY A 118 7.04 6.34 -5.41
C GLY A 118 8.09 7.46 -5.50
N PRO A 119 9.19 7.41 -4.72
CA PRO A 119 10.27 8.38 -4.79
C PRO A 119 10.93 8.44 -6.17
N PHE A 120 11.11 7.27 -6.82
CA PHE A 120 11.70 7.20 -8.16
C PHE A 120 10.84 7.98 -9.18
N VAL A 121 9.54 7.69 -9.26
CA VAL A 121 8.63 8.35 -10.21
C VAL A 121 8.52 9.84 -9.89
N ALA A 122 8.43 10.23 -8.62
CA ALA A 122 8.35 11.62 -8.21
C ALA A 122 9.58 12.43 -8.64
N ASN A 123 10.78 11.90 -8.42
CA ASN A 123 12.03 12.56 -8.80
C ASN A 123 12.20 12.64 -10.33
N PHE A 124 11.66 11.66 -11.05
CA PHE A 124 11.83 11.57 -12.50
C PHE A 124 10.85 12.45 -13.27
N THR A 125 9.64 12.66 -12.73
CA THR A 125 8.52 13.30 -13.45
C THR A 125 8.14 14.66 -12.91
N ASN A 126 8.76 15.13 -11.84
CA ASN A 126 8.38 16.35 -11.10
C ASN A 126 6.90 16.36 -10.65
N ILE A 127 6.25 15.19 -10.60
CA ILE A 127 4.89 15.06 -10.09
C ILE A 127 4.93 15.07 -8.57
N ASN A 128 3.94 15.71 -7.97
CA ASN A 128 3.81 15.72 -6.51
C ASN A 128 3.82 14.29 -5.94
N PRO A 129 4.78 13.95 -5.04
CA PRO A 129 4.87 12.61 -4.46
C PRO A 129 3.58 12.12 -3.81
N VAL A 130 2.77 13.03 -3.26
CA VAL A 130 1.49 12.68 -2.62
C VAL A 130 0.53 12.08 -3.65
N VAL A 131 0.48 12.59 -4.87
CA VAL A 131 -0.37 12.04 -5.94
C VAL A 131 0.06 10.63 -6.29
N ILE A 132 1.38 10.41 -6.44
CA ILE A 132 1.94 9.09 -6.78
C ILE A 132 1.66 8.09 -5.66
N MET A 133 1.93 8.46 -4.41
CA MET A 133 1.69 7.60 -3.26
C MET A 133 0.21 7.26 -3.11
N THR A 134 -0.68 8.22 -3.33
CA THR A 134 -2.13 7.98 -3.29
C THR A 134 -2.56 7.04 -4.41
N ALA A 135 -2.02 7.21 -5.62
CA ALA A 135 -2.28 6.30 -6.74
C ALA A 135 -1.82 4.86 -6.45
N LEU A 136 -0.62 4.69 -5.88
CA LEU A 136 -0.08 3.38 -5.49
C LEU A 136 -0.99 2.69 -4.47
N VAL A 137 -1.38 3.41 -3.41
CA VAL A 137 -2.29 2.88 -2.38
C VAL A 137 -3.64 2.51 -3.00
N PHE A 138 -4.23 3.41 -3.76
CA PHE A 138 -5.54 3.20 -4.39
C PHE A 138 -5.53 1.99 -5.33
N CYS A 139 -4.49 1.84 -6.14
CA CYS A 139 -4.36 0.74 -7.08
C CYS A 139 -4.03 -0.59 -6.41
N ALA A 140 -3.23 -0.58 -5.34
CA ALA A 140 -2.89 -1.81 -4.62
C ALA A 140 -4.13 -2.49 -4.00
N TRP A 141 -5.14 -1.74 -3.61
CA TRP A 141 -6.39 -2.29 -3.08
C TRP A 141 -7.29 -2.95 -4.13
N ASN A 142 -7.02 -2.73 -5.42
CA ASN A 142 -7.73 -3.41 -6.52
C ASN A 142 -7.08 -4.74 -6.88
N ALA A 143 -6.92 -5.62 -5.89
CA ALA A 143 -6.32 -6.94 -6.06
C ALA A 143 -7.26 -8.01 -5.51
N TYR A 144 -7.82 -8.83 -6.40
CA TYR A 144 -8.78 -9.89 -6.08
C TYR A 144 -8.72 -11.07 -7.04
N LEU A 145 -7.79 -11.06 -8.00
CA LEU A 145 -7.69 -12.11 -9.03
C LEU A 145 -6.98 -13.36 -8.51
N THR A 146 -6.17 -13.26 -7.46
CA THR A 146 -5.45 -14.42 -6.89
C THR A 146 -5.69 -14.55 -5.40
N VAL A 147 -5.46 -15.73 -4.86
CA VAL A 147 -5.54 -16.00 -3.42
C VAL A 147 -4.49 -15.23 -2.61
N ALA A 148 -3.41 -14.80 -3.24
CA ALA A 148 -2.34 -14.05 -2.60
C ALA A 148 -2.63 -12.55 -2.48
N ALA A 149 -3.65 -12.05 -3.19
CA ALA A 149 -3.95 -10.63 -3.31
C ALA A 149 -4.24 -9.96 -1.95
N ASN A 150 -5.10 -10.56 -1.15
CA ASN A 150 -5.45 -10.06 0.19
C ASN A 150 -6.11 -11.16 1.03
N GLY A 151 -6.34 -10.88 2.32
CA GLY A 151 -6.91 -11.86 3.26
C GLY A 151 -8.35 -12.29 2.94
N THR A 152 -9.10 -11.53 2.15
CA THR A 152 -10.48 -11.88 1.73
C THR A 152 -10.54 -12.65 0.43
N ALA A 153 -9.52 -12.55 -0.42
CA ALA A 153 -9.48 -13.25 -1.70
C ALA A 153 -9.55 -14.79 -1.58
N PRO A 154 -8.86 -15.44 -0.62
CA PRO A 154 -9.01 -16.89 -0.41
C PRO A 154 -10.44 -17.28 -0.04
N ILE A 155 -11.14 -16.47 0.73
CA ILE A 155 -12.53 -16.73 1.14
C ILE A 155 -13.44 -16.65 -0.09
N LEU A 156 -13.28 -15.63 -0.91
CA LEU A 156 -14.05 -15.46 -2.14
C LEU A 156 -13.79 -16.58 -3.14
N LEU A 157 -12.52 -16.88 -3.38
CA LEU A 157 -12.10 -17.88 -4.38
C LEU A 157 -12.33 -19.33 -3.93
N GLY A 158 -12.40 -19.56 -2.61
CA GLY A 158 -12.70 -20.87 -2.01
C GLY A 158 -14.19 -21.14 -1.77
N TYR A 159 -15.08 -20.18 -2.04
CA TYR A 159 -16.50 -20.35 -1.81
C TYR A 159 -17.12 -21.33 -2.84
N GLU A 160 -17.83 -22.34 -2.35
CA GLU A 160 -18.52 -23.31 -3.21
C GLU A 160 -19.57 -22.60 -4.09
N GLY A 161 -19.46 -22.80 -5.40
CA GLY A 161 -20.36 -22.19 -6.40
C GLY A 161 -19.77 -20.96 -7.11
N ILE A 162 -18.59 -20.49 -6.73
CA ILE A 162 -17.88 -19.44 -7.46
C ILE A 162 -16.92 -20.10 -8.47
N ASP A 163 -17.18 -19.87 -9.76
CA ASP A 163 -16.27 -20.30 -10.83
C ASP A 163 -15.05 -19.36 -10.90
N THR A 164 -13.88 -19.89 -10.57
CA THR A 164 -12.60 -19.18 -10.65
C THR A 164 -12.36 -18.61 -12.06
N LYS A 165 -12.78 -19.33 -13.10
CA LYS A 165 -12.66 -18.88 -14.49
C LYS A 165 -13.51 -17.62 -14.75
N PHE A 166 -14.70 -17.55 -14.15
CA PHE A 166 -15.55 -16.37 -14.24
C PHE A 166 -14.88 -15.17 -13.58
N ILE A 167 -14.30 -15.34 -12.37
CA ILE A 167 -13.58 -14.27 -11.66
C ILE A 167 -12.41 -13.77 -12.50
N TRP A 168 -11.60 -14.65 -13.07
CA TRP A 168 -10.49 -14.26 -13.93
C TRP A 168 -10.98 -13.51 -15.17
N THR A 169 -11.96 -14.04 -15.90
CA THR A 169 -12.42 -13.46 -17.16
C THR A 169 -13.07 -12.09 -16.95
N LYS A 170 -13.95 -11.97 -15.98
CA LYS A 170 -14.65 -10.73 -15.70
C LYS A 170 -13.81 -9.76 -14.86
N GLY A 171 -13.03 -10.31 -13.93
CA GLY A 171 -12.13 -9.55 -13.08
C GLY A 171 -11.03 -8.83 -13.85
N ILE A 172 -10.43 -9.44 -14.88
CA ILE A 172 -9.44 -8.77 -15.74
C ILE A 172 -10.05 -7.56 -16.44
N ILE A 173 -11.27 -7.68 -16.97
CA ILE A 173 -11.96 -6.56 -17.62
C ILE A 173 -12.18 -5.42 -16.63
N ILE A 174 -12.68 -5.74 -15.42
CA ILE A 174 -12.90 -4.76 -14.35
C ILE A 174 -11.57 -4.11 -13.95
N THR A 175 -10.49 -4.89 -13.82
CA THR A 175 -9.16 -4.39 -13.49
C THR A 175 -8.64 -3.40 -14.53
N ILE A 176 -8.82 -3.67 -15.82
CA ILE A 176 -8.42 -2.75 -16.90
C ILE A 176 -9.22 -1.46 -16.82
N VAL A 177 -10.54 -1.55 -16.69
CA VAL A 177 -11.42 -0.37 -16.55
C VAL A 177 -11.01 0.46 -15.33
N TYR A 178 -10.78 -0.21 -14.20
CA TYR A 178 -10.34 0.46 -12.98
C TYR A 178 -8.99 1.17 -13.17
N ALA A 179 -8.01 0.51 -13.81
CA ALA A 179 -6.71 1.11 -14.08
C ALA A 179 -6.81 2.36 -14.97
N VAL A 180 -7.67 2.35 -15.99
CA VAL A 180 -7.92 3.50 -16.86
C VAL A 180 -8.58 4.64 -16.08
N VAL A 181 -9.60 4.35 -15.27
CA VAL A 181 -10.29 5.36 -14.46
C VAL A 181 -9.35 5.94 -13.40
N ALA A 182 -8.56 5.10 -12.73
CA ALA A 182 -7.54 5.53 -11.76
C ALA A 182 -6.49 6.43 -12.44
N ALA A 183 -5.99 6.02 -13.60
CA ALA A 183 -5.00 6.80 -14.35
C ALA A 183 -5.55 8.18 -14.76
N LEU A 184 -6.81 8.27 -15.20
CA LEU A 184 -7.46 9.55 -15.48
C LEU A 184 -7.57 10.43 -14.24
N LEU A 185 -8.05 9.86 -13.14
CA LEU A 185 -8.20 10.59 -11.87
C LEU A 185 -6.84 11.16 -11.40
N PHE A 186 -5.81 10.32 -11.35
CA PHE A 186 -4.51 10.73 -10.83
C PHE A 186 -3.72 11.60 -11.81
N ALA A 187 -3.93 11.45 -13.12
CA ALA A 187 -3.39 12.39 -14.11
C ALA A 187 -4.01 13.77 -13.94
N CYS A 188 -5.33 13.87 -13.74
CA CYS A 188 -5.98 15.15 -13.44
C CYS A 188 -5.46 15.74 -12.11
N MET A 189 -5.31 14.93 -11.06
CA MET A 189 -4.75 15.40 -9.79
C MET A 189 -3.30 15.89 -9.93
N ALA A 190 -2.48 15.22 -10.74
CA ALA A 190 -1.10 15.61 -11.01
C ALA A 190 -0.97 16.92 -11.80
N MET A 191 -2.00 17.31 -12.53
CA MET A 191 -2.03 18.59 -13.24
C MET A 191 -2.50 19.75 -12.35
N ILE A 192 -3.19 19.45 -11.25
CA ILE A 192 -3.76 20.46 -10.35
C ILE A 192 -2.85 20.74 -9.15
N LEU A 193 -2.14 19.74 -8.67
CA LEU A 193 -1.28 19.76 -7.47
C LEU A 193 0.20 19.82 -7.82
#